data_161e05eb42225cdfa9e383b768a6dc48
#
_entry.id   161e05eb42225cdfa9e383b768a6dc48
#
_cell.length_a   1.000
_cell.length_b   1.000
_cell.length_c   1.000
_cell.angle_alpha   90.00
_cell.angle_beta   90.00
_cell.angle_gamma   90.00
#
_symmetry.space_group_name_H-M   'P 1'
#
loop_
_entity.id
_entity.type
_entity.pdbx_description
1 polymer ?
#
loop_
_entity_poly.entity_id
_entity_poly.type
_entity_poly.pdbx_seq_one_letter_code
_entity_poly.pdbx_strand_id
1 'polypeptide(L)'
;SSLVESMIEHNPKLRKDPVTGKNTCVILQVEDELAAAGCAIGAGWAGLRAMTATSGPGLSLMTENVGLAYFTETPIVIWDVQRVGPSTGLPTRTAQGDLTFVYFLGHGDINHIILMPGSVNECFEFGWKALDLAEHYQTPIFVLSDLDLGMNQWITTKFEYPDRPIDRGKILWEEDLERFSGQWGRYKDIDGDGIPYRTIMGNQNPAAAYFTRGTGHNEYGNYSEDPVNWAKMIRRIKKKLMNMCEVLPAPILHTKPNAKIGIIGWGSTDPTLIEAQDMLEQAGVPVDYLRIRALPTCKTVCDFIGAHDHTYVLELNRDGQLCSILKLEVSECAEKLSSITDIGGLPMTALWATEQVLAKEMERNG
;
A
#
# COMPACT_ATOMS: atom_id res chain seq x y z
N SER A 1 12.46 14.60 4.63
CA SER A 1 11.83 13.78 5.67
C SER A 1 12.88 12.92 6.36
N SER A 2 12.69 12.61 7.63
CA SER A 2 13.63 11.82 8.44
C SER A 2 13.95 10.44 7.83
N LEU A 3 13.00 9.82 7.12
CA LEU A 3 13.24 8.57 6.40
C LEU A 3 14.34 8.74 5.34
N VAL A 4 14.24 9.76 4.48
CA VAL A 4 15.24 10.00 3.43
C VAL A 4 16.57 10.47 4.02
N GLU A 5 16.55 11.28 5.07
CA GLU A 5 17.75 11.70 5.80
C GLU A 5 18.51 10.50 6.38
N SER A 6 17.82 9.55 6.99
CA SER A 6 18.40 8.30 7.47
C SER A 6 19.01 7.47 6.32
N MET A 7 18.34 7.43 5.16
CA MET A 7 18.89 6.76 3.98
C MET A 7 20.17 7.46 3.47
N ILE A 8 20.22 8.79 3.46
CA ILE A 8 21.41 9.57 3.08
C ILE A 8 22.58 9.23 4.00
N GLU A 9 22.34 9.12 5.29
CA GLU A 9 23.38 8.83 6.27
C GLU A 9 23.92 7.39 6.17
N HIS A 10 23.02 6.42 5.99
CA HIS A 10 23.37 5.00 6.15
C HIS A 10 23.67 4.28 4.84
N ASN A 11 22.99 4.58 3.75
CA ASN A 11 23.18 3.87 2.48
C ASN A 11 24.60 3.93 1.93
N PRO A 12 25.36 5.05 1.99
CA PRO A 12 26.75 5.07 1.54
C PRO A 12 27.66 4.13 2.32
N LYS A 13 27.27 3.74 3.53
CA LYS A 13 28.03 2.82 4.39
C LYS A 13 27.61 1.35 4.14
N LEU A 14 26.33 1.10 3.88
CA LEU A 14 25.72 -0.23 3.85
C LEU A 14 25.52 -0.78 2.42
N ARG A 15 25.37 0.09 1.43
CA ARG A 15 24.98 -0.26 0.06
C ARG A 15 26.16 -0.06 -0.90
N LYS A 16 27.20 -0.89 -0.75
CA LYS A 16 28.37 -0.90 -1.63
C LYS A 16 28.49 -2.24 -2.33
N ASP A 17 28.83 -2.18 -3.61
CA ASP A 17 29.27 -3.33 -4.35
C ASP A 17 30.60 -3.85 -3.78
N PRO A 18 30.68 -5.13 -3.38
CA PRO A 18 31.85 -5.66 -2.70
C PRO A 18 33.10 -5.75 -3.59
N VAL A 19 32.92 -5.72 -4.90
CA VAL A 19 34.03 -5.82 -5.88
C VAL A 19 34.54 -4.45 -6.29
N THR A 20 33.62 -3.55 -6.66
CA THR A 20 33.98 -2.23 -7.20
C THR A 20 34.04 -1.13 -6.15
N GLY A 21 33.50 -1.35 -4.95
CA GLY A 21 33.38 -0.35 -3.87
C GLY A 21 32.39 0.78 -4.18
N LYS A 22 31.73 0.74 -5.35
CA LYS A 22 30.73 1.76 -5.74
C LYS A 22 29.43 1.59 -4.97
N ASN A 23 28.70 2.70 -4.77
CA ASN A 23 27.38 2.66 -4.18
C ASN A 23 26.41 1.90 -5.12
N THR A 24 25.60 1.03 -4.54
CA THR A 24 24.53 0.28 -5.25
C THR A 24 23.15 0.92 -5.08
N CYS A 25 23.08 2.06 -4.40
CA CYS A 25 21.89 2.86 -4.21
C CYS A 25 22.20 4.32 -4.51
N VAL A 26 21.27 4.99 -5.17
CA VAL A 26 21.32 6.43 -5.44
C VAL A 26 20.19 7.11 -4.70
N ILE A 27 20.51 8.19 -3.99
CA ILE A 27 19.53 9.08 -3.38
C ILE A 27 19.68 10.42 -4.07
N LEU A 28 18.58 10.86 -4.68
CA LEU A 28 18.52 12.08 -5.47
C LEU A 28 17.58 13.07 -4.79
N GLN A 29 18.09 14.25 -4.47
CA GLN A 29 17.25 15.39 -4.12
C GLN A 29 16.84 16.11 -5.40
N VAL A 30 15.56 16.38 -5.54
CA VAL A 30 14.98 17.09 -6.66
C VAL A 30 14.19 18.30 -6.17
N GLU A 31 13.65 19.09 -7.10
CA GLU A 31 13.03 20.38 -6.79
C GLU A 31 11.74 20.24 -5.95
N ASP A 32 10.89 19.28 -6.31
CA ASP A 32 9.59 19.09 -5.67
C ASP A 32 9.09 17.63 -5.78
N GLU A 33 7.89 17.38 -5.29
CA GLU A 33 7.26 16.07 -5.30
C GLU A 33 6.89 15.59 -6.72
N LEU A 34 6.58 16.49 -7.65
CA LEU A 34 6.35 16.15 -9.06
C LEU A 34 7.61 15.57 -9.69
N ALA A 35 8.74 16.25 -9.49
CA ALA A 35 10.04 15.80 -9.97
C ALA A 35 10.47 14.48 -9.28
N ALA A 36 10.18 14.32 -7.99
CA ALA A 36 10.49 13.09 -7.24
C ALA A 36 9.72 11.89 -7.80
N ALA A 37 8.41 12.04 -8.05
CA ALA A 37 7.59 11.00 -8.65
C ALA A 37 8.06 10.68 -10.08
N GLY A 38 8.34 11.69 -10.89
CA GLY A 38 8.85 11.52 -12.25
C GLY A 38 10.19 10.78 -12.30
N CYS A 39 11.12 11.12 -11.40
CA CYS A 39 12.41 10.41 -11.27
C CYS A 39 12.22 8.95 -10.84
N ALA A 40 11.32 8.67 -9.88
CA ALA A 40 11.03 7.31 -9.44
C ALA A 40 10.42 6.47 -10.58
N ILE A 41 9.49 7.05 -11.36
CA ILE A 41 8.89 6.38 -12.53
C ILE A 41 9.96 6.10 -13.59
N GLY A 42 10.79 7.08 -13.95
CA GLY A 42 11.87 6.88 -14.91
C GLY A 42 12.86 5.80 -14.47
N ALA A 43 13.20 5.76 -13.19
CA ALA A 43 14.06 4.72 -12.61
C ALA A 43 13.39 3.33 -12.64
N GLY A 44 12.12 3.24 -12.25
CA GLY A 44 11.34 1.99 -12.30
C GLY A 44 11.18 1.46 -13.73
N TRP A 45 10.95 2.34 -14.69
CA TRP A 45 10.90 1.98 -16.11
C TRP A 45 12.25 1.49 -16.62
N ALA A 46 13.36 2.10 -16.18
CA ALA A 46 14.72 1.67 -16.50
C ALA A 46 15.13 0.34 -15.82
N GLY A 47 14.27 -0.22 -14.97
CA GLY A 47 14.53 -1.49 -14.29
C GLY A 47 15.17 -1.36 -12.91
N LEU A 48 15.20 -0.17 -12.34
CA LEU A 48 15.65 0.04 -10.96
C LEU A 48 14.48 -0.11 -9.98
N ARG A 49 14.79 -0.52 -8.76
CA ARG A 49 13.84 -0.50 -7.63
C ARG A 49 13.82 0.92 -7.08
N ALA A 50 12.73 1.63 -7.29
CA ALA A 50 12.64 3.05 -6.99
C ALA A 50 11.52 3.35 -5.99
N MET A 51 11.78 4.31 -5.10
CA MET A 51 10.80 4.81 -4.15
C MET A 51 10.94 6.31 -3.91
N THR A 52 9.86 6.91 -3.49
CA THR A 52 9.83 8.26 -2.90
C THR A 52 9.05 8.24 -1.59
N ALA A 53 9.28 9.23 -0.72
CA ALA A 53 8.57 9.37 0.54
C ALA A 53 8.01 10.79 0.68
N THR A 54 6.76 10.89 1.12
CA THR A 54 6.02 12.15 1.22
C THR A 54 5.03 12.14 2.39
N SER A 55 4.17 13.13 2.44
CA SER A 55 2.95 13.20 3.24
C SER A 55 1.81 13.75 2.38
N GLY A 56 0.59 13.76 2.86
CA GLY A 56 -0.62 14.13 2.12
C GLY A 56 -0.50 15.30 1.13
N PRO A 57 0.08 16.48 1.50
CA PRO A 57 0.26 17.58 0.55
C PRO A 57 1.12 17.24 -0.68
N GLY A 58 2.25 16.56 -0.46
CA GLY A 58 3.12 16.15 -1.58
C GLY A 58 2.50 15.02 -2.41
N LEU A 59 1.75 14.11 -1.76
CA LEU A 59 1.00 13.07 -2.47
C LEU A 59 -0.05 13.68 -3.40
N SER A 60 -0.70 14.79 -3.01
CA SER A 60 -1.62 15.53 -3.87
C SER A 60 -0.96 16.01 -5.17
N LEU A 61 0.30 16.43 -5.11
CA LEU A 61 1.08 16.84 -6.29
C LEU A 61 1.47 15.65 -7.18
N MET A 62 1.65 14.45 -6.62
CA MET A 62 2.05 13.26 -7.36
C MET A 62 0.92 12.59 -8.16
N THR A 63 -0.33 13.01 -8.00
CA THR A 63 -1.54 12.28 -8.45
C THR A 63 -1.49 11.90 -9.93
N GLU A 64 -1.15 12.81 -10.82
CA GLU A 64 -1.09 12.54 -12.26
C GLU A 64 0.04 11.56 -12.60
N ASN A 65 1.21 11.75 -11.99
CA ASN A 65 2.36 10.85 -12.16
C ASN A 65 2.04 9.41 -11.71
N VAL A 66 1.26 9.24 -10.63
CA VAL A 66 0.78 7.93 -10.18
C VAL A 66 -0.12 7.29 -11.24
N GLY A 67 -1.04 8.06 -11.82
CA GLY A 67 -1.90 7.60 -12.93
C GLY A 67 -1.08 7.13 -14.13
N LEU A 68 -0.02 7.88 -14.49
CA LEU A 68 0.93 7.48 -15.52
C LEU A 68 1.62 6.16 -15.16
N ALA A 69 2.18 6.03 -13.96
CA ALA A 69 2.86 4.80 -13.52
C ALA A 69 1.93 3.59 -13.53
N TYR A 70 0.67 3.78 -13.09
CA TYR A 70 -0.36 2.74 -13.11
C TYR A 70 -0.66 2.24 -14.52
N PHE A 71 -0.91 3.16 -15.46
CA PHE A 71 -1.31 2.80 -16.82
C PHE A 71 -0.14 2.30 -17.68
N THR A 72 1.07 2.81 -17.47
CA THR A 72 2.31 2.31 -18.11
C THR A 72 2.84 1.04 -17.46
N GLU A 73 2.24 0.61 -16.36
CA GLU A 73 2.66 -0.54 -15.55
C GLU A 73 4.13 -0.45 -15.16
N THR A 74 4.48 0.70 -14.59
CA THR A 74 5.83 0.99 -14.11
C THR A 74 5.90 0.81 -12.59
N PRO A 75 6.77 -0.07 -12.08
CA PRO A 75 6.88 -0.32 -10.64
C PRO A 75 7.54 0.85 -9.91
N ILE A 76 6.86 1.37 -8.91
CA ILE A 76 7.37 2.36 -7.95
C ILE A 76 6.76 2.12 -6.57
N VAL A 77 7.43 2.61 -5.53
CA VAL A 77 6.89 2.64 -4.18
C VAL A 77 6.77 4.09 -3.71
N ILE A 78 5.61 4.44 -3.16
CA ILE A 78 5.36 5.73 -2.53
C ILE A 78 5.06 5.49 -1.06
N TRP A 79 5.93 6.03 -0.20
CA TRP A 79 5.74 5.96 1.24
C TRP A 79 5.09 7.25 1.71
N ASP A 80 3.86 7.17 2.18
CA ASP A 80 3.13 8.28 2.76
C ASP A 80 3.19 8.21 4.30
N VAL A 81 3.82 9.22 4.91
CA VAL A 81 3.87 9.37 6.37
C VAL A 81 2.78 10.37 6.75
N GLN A 82 1.62 9.84 7.11
CA GLN A 82 0.42 10.64 7.32
C GLN A 82 0.54 11.57 8.52
N ARG A 83 -0.03 12.74 8.39
CA ARG A 83 -0.16 13.76 9.43
C ARG A 83 -1.50 14.46 9.33
N VAL A 84 -1.86 15.22 10.36
CA VAL A 84 -3.13 15.97 10.36
C VAL A 84 -3.19 16.94 9.18
N GLY A 85 -4.17 16.72 8.30
CA GLY A 85 -4.61 17.61 7.23
C GLY A 85 -5.94 18.27 7.57
N PRO A 86 -6.58 18.99 6.62
CA PRO A 86 -6.15 19.22 5.24
C PRO A 86 -5.02 20.23 5.09
N SER A 87 -4.43 20.31 3.88
CA SER A 87 -3.28 21.18 3.57
C SER A 87 -2.08 20.85 4.47
N THR A 88 -1.32 21.83 4.91
CA THR A 88 -0.21 21.64 5.86
C THR A 88 -0.70 21.16 7.22
N GLY A 89 -1.91 21.55 7.61
CA GLY A 89 -2.57 21.10 8.82
C GLY A 89 -1.73 21.27 10.09
N LEU A 90 -1.55 20.18 10.82
CA LEU A 90 -0.67 20.11 11.98
C LEU A 90 0.56 19.23 11.65
N PRO A 91 1.68 19.82 11.19
CA PRO A 91 2.77 19.04 10.55
C PRO A 91 3.51 18.10 11.51
N THR A 92 3.32 18.21 12.82
CA THR A 92 3.94 17.37 13.84
C THR A 92 2.91 16.50 14.60
N ARG A 93 1.70 16.36 14.06
CA ARG A 93 0.60 15.61 14.69
C ARG A 93 0.20 14.43 13.81
N THR A 94 0.01 13.27 14.46
CA THR A 94 -0.37 12.03 13.77
C THR A 94 -1.84 12.05 13.32
N ALA A 95 -2.11 11.39 12.22
CA ALA A 95 -3.46 11.12 11.72
C ALA A 95 -3.43 9.94 10.75
N GLN A 96 -4.60 9.41 10.44
CA GLN A 96 -4.85 8.41 9.40
C GLN A 96 -5.82 9.01 8.36
N GLY A 97 -5.46 10.20 7.84
CA GLY A 97 -6.35 11.06 7.06
C GLY A 97 -6.22 10.94 5.55
N ASP A 98 -5.25 10.19 5.04
CA ASP A 98 -4.95 10.14 3.61
C ASP A 98 -5.44 8.83 2.94
N LEU A 99 -6.05 7.91 3.70
CA LEU A 99 -6.41 6.57 3.23
C LEU A 99 -7.43 6.61 2.06
N THR A 100 -8.52 7.38 2.19
CA THR A 100 -9.52 7.52 1.12
C THR A 100 -8.90 8.16 -0.12
N PHE A 101 -8.05 9.16 0.09
CA PHE A 101 -7.35 9.81 -1.00
C PHE A 101 -6.44 8.83 -1.76
N VAL A 102 -5.64 8.03 -1.05
CA VAL A 102 -4.77 7.01 -1.67
C VAL A 102 -5.57 5.92 -2.35
N TYR A 103 -6.67 5.47 -1.72
CA TYR A 103 -7.50 4.41 -2.27
C TYR A 103 -8.10 4.76 -3.64
N PHE A 104 -8.47 6.03 -3.85
CA PHE A 104 -9.02 6.55 -5.10
C PHE A 104 -8.04 7.46 -5.87
N LEU A 105 -6.74 7.40 -5.57
CA LEU A 105 -5.76 8.31 -6.14
C LEU A 105 -5.65 8.17 -7.66
N GLY A 106 -5.97 9.23 -8.38
CA GLY A 106 -5.96 9.30 -9.83
C GLY A 106 -7.34 9.51 -10.42
N HIS A 107 -7.42 9.45 -11.74
CA HIS A 107 -8.65 9.58 -12.48
C HIS A 107 -8.88 8.34 -13.36
N GLY A 108 -10.14 8.07 -13.70
CA GLY A 108 -10.52 6.86 -14.43
C GLY A 108 -10.64 5.63 -13.51
N ASP A 109 -10.56 4.46 -14.12
CA ASP A 109 -10.71 3.16 -13.42
C ASP A 109 -9.36 2.70 -12.86
N ILE A 110 -9.02 3.17 -11.68
CA ILE A 110 -7.74 2.91 -11.02
C ILE A 110 -7.96 2.21 -9.67
N ASN A 111 -7.05 1.32 -9.32
CA ASN A 111 -7.03 0.66 -8.01
C ASN A 111 -5.58 0.54 -7.52
N HIS A 112 -5.37 0.73 -6.23
CA HIS A 112 -4.04 0.69 -5.64
C HIS A 112 -3.87 -0.42 -4.62
N ILE A 113 -2.63 -0.92 -4.51
CA ILE A 113 -2.18 -1.72 -3.38
C ILE A 113 -1.70 -0.77 -2.31
N ILE A 114 -2.25 -0.91 -1.10
CA ILE A 114 -1.91 -0.09 0.05
C ILE A 114 -1.45 -1.01 1.19
N LEU A 115 -0.24 -0.81 1.68
CA LEU A 115 0.30 -1.50 2.84
C LEU A 115 0.22 -0.58 4.04
N MET A 116 -0.23 -1.09 5.19
CA MET A 116 -0.51 -0.32 6.39
C MET A 116 0.25 -0.91 7.58
N PRO A 117 1.53 -0.57 7.78
CA PRO A 117 2.32 -1.09 8.88
C PRO A 117 1.78 -0.59 10.22
N GLY A 118 1.68 -1.48 11.21
CA GLY A 118 1.27 -1.18 12.58
C GLY A 118 2.42 -1.14 13.58
N SER A 119 3.66 -1.38 13.12
CA SER A 119 4.85 -1.38 13.98
C SER A 119 6.11 -1.04 13.19
N VAL A 120 7.19 -0.72 13.90
CA VAL A 120 8.51 -0.49 13.28
C VAL A 120 9.03 -1.76 12.59
N ASN A 121 8.74 -2.94 13.13
CA ASN A 121 9.08 -4.21 12.48
C ASN A 121 8.37 -4.36 11.13
N GLU A 122 7.09 -3.98 11.05
CA GLU A 122 6.36 -3.99 9.79
C GLU A 122 6.79 -2.88 8.85
N CYS A 123 7.21 -1.71 9.35
CA CYS A 123 7.85 -0.70 8.51
C CYS A 123 9.10 -1.28 7.81
N PHE A 124 9.90 -2.06 8.52
CA PHE A 124 11.03 -2.76 7.92
C PHE A 124 10.57 -3.84 6.92
N GLU A 125 9.63 -4.69 7.31
CA GLU A 125 9.09 -5.75 6.44
C GLU A 125 8.49 -5.15 5.16
N PHE A 126 7.63 -4.16 5.28
CA PHE A 126 6.96 -3.55 4.13
C PHE A 126 7.90 -2.67 3.29
N GLY A 127 9.02 -2.22 3.86
CA GLY A 127 10.06 -1.52 3.12
C GLY A 127 10.65 -2.33 1.96
N TRP A 128 10.92 -3.62 2.15
CA TRP A 128 11.38 -4.49 1.07
C TRP A 128 10.22 -5.16 0.32
N LYS A 129 9.14 -5.53 1.01
CA LYS A 129 7.97 -6.20 0.43
C LYS A 129 7.24 -5.32 -0.58
N ALA A 130 7.11 -4.03 -0.31
CA ALA A 130 6.50 -3.09 -1.26
C ALA A 130 7.26 -3.03 -2.59
N LEU A 131 8.58 -3.07 -2.55
CA LEU A 131 9.41 -3.10 -3.75
C LEU A 131 9.25 -4.42 -4.53
N ASP A 132 9.15 -5.55 -3.84
CA ASP A 132 8.87 -6.86 -4.47
C ASP A 132 7.48 -6.85 -5.13
N LEU A 133 6.46 -6.40 -4.41
CA LEU A 133 5.08 -6.29 -4.94
C LEU A 133 5.01 -5.33 -6.14
N ALA A 134 5.71 -4.19 -6.09
CA ALA A 134 5.74 -3.24 -7.18
C ALA A 134 6.30 -3.87 -8.46
N GLU A 135 7.39 -4.63 -8.36
CA GLU A 135 7.99 -5.31 -9.52
C GLU A 135 7.18 -6.50 -9.98
N HIS A 136 6.63 -7.28 -9.05
CA HIS A 136 5.80 -8.44 -9.38
C HIS A 136 4.55 -8.04 -10.15
N TYR A 137 3.80 -7.05 -9.61
CA TYR A 137 2.55 -6.59 -10.22
C TYR A 137 2.75 -5.46 -11.24
N GLN A 138 3.96 -4.90 -11.37
CA GLN A 138 4.26 -3.79 -12.26
C GLN A 138 3.24 -2.65 -12.08
N THR A 139 3.20 -2.08 -10.87
CA THR A 139 2.23 -1.05 -10.48
C THR A 139 2.79 -0.21 -9.33
N PRO A 140 2.30 1.03 -9.12
CA PRO A 140 2.59 1.77 -7.90
C PRO A 140 2.10 1.03 -6.66
N ILE A 141 2.92 0.98 -5.63
CA ILE A 141 2.56 0.46 -4.30
C ILE A 141 2.66 1.60 -3.29
N PHE A 142 1.65 1.73 -2.44
CA PHE A 142 1.63 2.70 -1.36
C PHE A 142 1.92 2.03 -0.03
N VAL A 143 2.72 2.70 0.81
CA VAL A 143 2.89 2.33 2.22
C VAL A 143 2.41 3.51 3.05
N LEU A 144 1.32 3.33 3.77
CA LEU A 144 0.73 4.35 4.64
C LEU A 144 1.17 4.09 6.09
N SER A 145 2.15 4.84 6.54
CA SER A 145 2.50 5.00 7.95
C SER A 145 1.99 6.35 8.45
N ASP A 146 2.26 6.65 9.70
CA ASP A 146 1.90 7.93 10.30
C ASP A 146 3.03 8.47 11.19
N LEU A 147 2.83 9.68 11.73
CA LEU A 147 3.85 10.31 12.56
C LEU A 147 4.03 9.66 13.93
N ASP A 148 3.06 8.89 14.42
CA ASP A 148 3.26 8.14 15.67
C ASP A 148 4.34 7.06 15.48
N LEU A 149 4.29 6.31 14.38
CA LEU A 149 5.35 5.39 14.01
C LEU A 149 6.65 6.10 13.61
N GLY A 150 6.54 7.25 12.92
CA GLY A 150 7.67 7.91 12.30
C GLY A 150 8.48 8.86 13.20
N MET A 151 7.91 9.39 14.28
CA MET A 151 8.56 10.37 15.16
C MET A 151 8.85 9.88 16.57
N ASN A 152 8.18 8.85 17.02
CA ASN A 152 8.38 8.28 18.35
C ASN A 152 9.49 7.22 18.35
N GLN A 153 10.03 6.95 19.53
CA GLN A 153 10.97 5.87 19.75
C GLN A 153 10.23 4.62 20.19
N TRP A 154 10.38 3.55 19.42
CA TRP A 154 9.73 2.27 19.67
C TRP A 154 10.72 1.20 20.06
N ILE A 155 10.32 0.33 20.98
CA ILE A 155 11.07 -0.90 21.28
C ILE A 155 10.75 -1.90 20.17
N THR A 156 11.78 -2.49 19.58
CA THR A 156 11.62 -3.46 18.50
C THR A 156 12.58 -4.63 18.65
N THR A 157 12.23 -5.76 18.06
CA THR A 157 13.15 -6.89 17.91
C THR A 157 14.17 -6.60 16.81
N LYS A 158 15.24 -7.40 16.77
CA LYS A 158 16.22 -7.32 15.68
C LYS A 158 15.53 -7.56 14.34
N PHE A 159 15.83 -6.71 13.35
CA PHE A 159 15.36 -6.90 12.00
C PHE A 159 16.09 -8.05 11.31
N GLU A 160 15.32 -8.87 10.59
CA GLU A 160 15.84 -9.98 9.81
C GLU A 160 15.54 -9.74 8.33
N TYR A 161 16.59 -9.70 7.50
CA TYR A 161 16.41 -9.65 6.05
C TYR A 161 15.92 -11.01 5.55
N PRO A 162 15.02 -11.03 4.54
CA PRO A 162 14.59 -12.28 3.97
C PRO A 162 15.77 -13.01 3.31
N ASP A 163 15.96 -14.28 3.67
CA ASP A 163 16.97 -15.16 3.06
C ASP A 163 16.41 -15.77 1.74
N ARG A 164 16.15 -14.90 0.77
CA ARG A 164 15.68 -15.28 -0.55
C ARG A 164 16.10 -14.25 -1.59
N PRO A 165 16.19 -14.65 -2.87
CA PRO A 165 16.39 -13.69 -3.95
C PRO A 165 15.29 -12.62 -3.98
N ILE A 166 15.65 -11.43 -4.45
CA ILE A 166 14.72 -10.33 -4.72
C ILE A 166 13.71 -10.79 -5.80
N ASP A 167 12.43 -10.60 -5.56
CA ASP A 167 11.42 -10.81 -6.61
C ASP A 167 11.46 -9.62 -7.59
N ARG A 168 11.82 -9.92 -8.82
CA ARG A 168 11.89 -8.96 -9.93
C ARG A 168 10.67 -9.05 -10.84
N GLY A 169 9.72 -9.92 -10.53
CA GLY A 169 8.56 -10.19 -11.39
C GLY A 169 8.94 -10.76 -12.75
N LYS A 170 8.11 -10.54 -13.75
CA LYS A 170 8.25 -11.14 -15.10
C LYS A 170 9.20 -10.32 -15.98
N ILE A 171 10.52 -10.43 -15.76
CA ILE A 171 11.53 -9.83 -16.63
C ILE A 171 11.99 -10.85 -17.68
N LEU A 172 12.08 -10.42 -18.95
CA LEU A 172 12.69 -11.16 -20.04
C LEU A 172 14.11 -10.66 -20.28
N TRP A 173 15.06 -11.57 -20.16
CA TRP A 173 16.46 -11.35 -20.53
C TRP A 173 16.68 -11.70 -22.00
N GLU A 174 17.89 -11.49 -22.52
CA GLU A 174 18.23 -11.74 -23.92
C GLU A 174 17.84 -13.16 -24.38
N GLU A 175 18.20 -14.16 -23.57
CA GLU A 175 17.94 -15.56 -23.85
C GLU A 175 16.45 -15.93 -23.84
N ASP A 176 15.67 -15.26 -22.98
CA ASP A 176 14.23 -15.49 -22.90
C ASP A 176 13.52 -14.98 -24.15
N LEU A 177 13.95 -13.83 -24.68
CA LEU A 177 13.37 -13.24 -25.89
C LEU A 177 13.56 -14.14 -27.11
N GLU A 178 14.64 -14.89 -27.20
CA GLU A 178 14.86 -15.88 -28.26
C GLU A 178 13.80 -16.98 -28.24
N ARG A 179 13.38 -17.41 -27.05
CA ARG A 179 12.33 -18.44 -26.86
C ARG A 179 10.93 -17.92 -27.22
N PHE A 180 10.67 -16.65 -27.02
CA PHE A 180 9.37 -16.04 -27.32
C PHE A 180 9.17 -15.72 -28.81
N SER A 181 10.19 -15.77 -29.65
CA SER A 181 10.20 -15.67 -31.13
C SER A 181 9.01 -14.92 -31.72
N GLY A 182 8.94 -13.59 -31.51
CA GLY A 182 7.92 -12.72 -32.10
C GLY A 182 6.53 -12.75 -31.44
N GLN A 183 6.32 -13.53 -30.39
CA GLN A 183 5.05 -13.58 -29.65
C GLN A 183 5.00 -12.66 -28.44
N TRP A 184 6.10 -12.04 -28.05
CA TRP A 184 6.17 -11.12 -26.94
C TRP A 184 5.60 -9.74 -27.30
N GLY A 185 4.94 -9.13 -26.33
CA GLY A 185 4.51 -7.73 -26.36
C GLY A 185 4.45 -7.18 -24.95
N ARG A 186 4.91 -5.93 -24.75
CA ARG A 186 5.05 -5.32 -23.41
C ARG A 186 3.80 -5.40 -22.56
N TYR A 187 2.63 -5.38 -23.17
CA TYR A 187 1.34 -5.37 -22.48
C TYR A 187 0.50 -6.61 -22.79
N LYS A 188 1.12 -7.65 -23.33
CA LYS A 188 0.45 -8.92 -23.69
C LYS A 188 0.38 -9.85 -22.48
N ASP A 189 -0.84 -10.28 -22.15
CA ASP A 189 -1.11 -11.27 -21.12
C ASP A 189 -0.86 -12.68 -21.69
N ILE A 190 0.38 -13.17 -21.59
CA ILE A 190 0.79 -14.46 -22.15
C ILE A 190 0.34 -15.61 -21.25
N ASP A 191 0.47 -15.44 -19.92
CA ASP A 191 0.18 -16.50 -18.95
C ASP A 191 -1.28 -16.49 -18.48
N GLY A 192 -2.05 -15.49 -18.86
CA GLY A 192 -3.45 -15.38 -18.52
C GLY A 192 -3.72 -14.92 -17.07
N ASP A 193 -2.75 -14.34 -16.37
CA ASP A 193 -2.89 -13.79 -15.01
C ASP A 193 -3.05 -12.26 -14.98
N GLY A 194 -3.02 -11.61 -16.14
CA GLY A 194 -3.10 -10.17 -16.29
C GLY A 194 -1.76 -9.44 -16.16
N ILE A 195 -0.69 -10.11 -15.73
CA ILE A 195 0.64 -9.53 -15.55
C ILE A 195 1.47 -9.75 -16.82
N PRO A 196 1.84 -8.67 -17.55
CA PRO A 196 2.65 -8.82 -18.75
C PRO A 196 4.12 -9.06 -18.41
N TYR A 197 4.85 -9.59 -19.36
CA TYR A 197 6.30 -9.59 -19.30
C TYR A 197 6.88 -8.21 -19.64
N ARG A 198 8.05 -7.90 -19.11
CA ARG A 198 8.79 -6.67 -19.44
C ARG A 198 10.26 -6.96 -19.69
N THR A 199 10.86 -6.16 -20.54
CA THR A 199 12.32 -6.04 -20.64
C THR A 199 12.77 -4.79 -19.89
N ILE A 200 14.04 -4.70 -19.59
CA ILE A 200 14.65 -3.54 -18.93
C ILE A 200 15.77 -2.96 -19.78
N MET A 201 16.15 -1.72 -19.51
CA MET A 201 17.24 -1.06 -20.21
C MET A 201 18.56 -1.83 -20.07
N GLY A 202 19.34 -1.87 -21.13
CA GLY A 202 20.58 -2.63 -21.20
C GLY A 202 20.45 -3.98 -21.89
N ASN A 203 19.24 -4.49 -22.12
CA ASN A 203 19.00 -5.70 -22.90
C ASN A 203 19.44 -5.47 -24.36
N GLN A 204 20.33 -6.32 -24.86
CA GLN A 204 20.96 -6.19 -26.20
C GLN A 204 20.14 -6.83 -27.32
N ASN A 205 19.09 -7.58 -26.99
CA ASN A 205 18.24 -8.19 -28.00
C ASN A 205 17.39 -7.13 -28.72
N PRO A 206 17.43 -7.03 -30.06
CA PRO A 206 16.63 -6.02 -30.81
C PRO A 206 15.12 -6.09 -30.52
N ALA A 207 14.58 -7.25 -30.16
CA ALA A 207 13.18 -7.42 -29.80
C ALA A 207 12.84 -6.88 -28.40
N ALA A 208 13.83 -6.46 -27.61
CA ALA A 208 13.61 -5.92 -26.28
C ALA A 208 12.99 -4.51 -26.27
N ALA A 209 13.13 -3.76 -27.36
CA ALA A 209 12.67 -2.39 -27.46
C ALA A 209 11.14 -2.32 -27.52
N TYR A 210 10.55 -1.42 -26.74
CA TYR A 210 9.11 -1.12 -26.77
C TYR A 210 8.85 0.35 -26.45
N PHE A 211 7.66 0.82 -26.83
CA PHE A 211 7.18 2.13 -26.43
C PHE A 211 6.38 2.04 -25.13
N THR A 212 6.63 3.00 -24.25
CA THR A 212 5.80 3.25 -23.06
C THR A 212 5.15 4.61 -23.18
N ARG A 213 3.84 4.69 -22.94
CA ARG A 213 3.09 5.95 -23.07
C ARG A 213 1.86 5.95 -22.15
N GLY A 214 1.48 7.14 -21.72
CA GLY A 214 0.24 7.36 -20.96
C GLY A 214 -1.02 7.43 -21.83
N THR A 215 -0.90 7.36 -23.17
CA THR A 215 -2.04 7.29 -24.09
C THR A 215 -2.43 5.85 -24.40
N GLY A 216 -3.64 5.64 -24.90
CA GLY A 216 -4.13 4.32 -25.30
C GLY A 216 -3.13 3.57 -26.19
N HIS A 217 -2.96 2.28 -25.91
CA HIS A 217 -2.02 1.41 -26.63
C HIS A 217 -2.55 -0.02 -26.72
N ASN A 218 -2.03 -0.76 -27.67
CA ASN A 218 -2.30 -2.18 -27.81
C ASN A 218 -1.31 -3.03 -27.00
N GLU A 219 -1.42 -4.34 -27.09
CA GLU A 219 -0.57 -5.29 -26.36
C GLU A 219 0.93 -5.24 -26.72
N TYR A 220 1.28 -4.55 -27.81
CA TYR A 220 2.66 -4.31 -28.26
C TYR A 220 3.19 -2.91 -27.92
N GLY A 221 2.41 -2.07 -27.24
CA GLY A 221 2.77 -0.71 -26.89
C GLY A 221 2.53 0.31 -28.02
N ASN A 222 1.95 -0.11 -29.14
CA ASN A 222 1.61 0.80 -30.23
C ASN A 222 0.36 1.60 -29.89
N TYR A 223 0.35 2.90 -30.24
CA TYR A 223 -0.80 3.76 -30.04
C TYR A 223 -2.07 3.19 -30.68
N SER A 224 -3.17 3.25 -29.91
CA SER A 224 -4.46 2.77 -30.33
C SER A 224 -5.59 3.47 -29.57
N GLU A 225 -6.57 4.00 -30.29
CA GLU A 225 -7.85 4.50 -29.75
C GLU A 225 -9.02 3.55 -30.09
N ASP A 226 -8.72 2.34 -30.54
CA ASP A 226 -9.74 1.33 -30.80
C ASP A 226 -10.44 0.93 -29.49
N PRO A 227 -11.79 1.08 -29.42
CA PRO A 227 -12.54 0.85 -28.17
C PRO A 227 -12.52 -0.61 -27.70
N VAL A 228 -12.39 -1.57 -28.62
CA VAL A 228 -12.32 -2.99 -28.29
C VAL A 228 -10.96 -3.30 -27.66
N ASN A 229 -9.90 -2.76 -28.23
CA ASN A 229 -8.55 -2.86 -27.67
C ASN A 229 -8.47 -2.18 -26.29
N TRP A 230 -9.03 -0.98 -26.14
CA TRP A 230 -9.09 -0.27 -24.87
C TRP A 230 -9.76 -1.12 -23.79
N ALA A 231 -10.96 -1.64 -24.06
CA ALA A 231 -11.69 -2.48 -23.11
C ALA A 231 -10.89 -3.75 -22.73
N LYS A 232 -10.15 -4.36 -23.67
CA LYS A 232 -9.28 -5.49 -23.42
C LYS A 232 -8.15 -5.12 -22.44
N MET A 233 -7.47 -3.98 -22.66
CA MET A 233 -6.36 -3.51 -21.82
C MET A 233 -6.81 -3.20 -20.39
N ILE A 234 -7.89 -2.45 -20.21
CA ILE A 234 -8.39 -2.10 -18.88
C ILE A 234 -8.88 -3.34 -18.11
N ARG A 235 -9.56 -4.28 -18.76
CA ARG A 235 -9.95 -5.55 -18.13
C ARG A 235 -8.74 -6.38 -17.71
N ARG A 236 -7.67 -6.38 -18.51
CA ARG A 236 -6.41 -7.07 -18.17
C ARG A 236 -5.77 -6.44 -16.92
N ILE A 237 -5.65 -5.11 -16.85
CA ILE A 237 -5.11 -4.41 -15.68
C ILE A 237 -5.96 -4.74 -14.44
N LYS A 238 -7.29 -4.72 -14.54
CA LYS A 238 -8.17 -5.13 -13.43
C LYS A 238 -7.92 -6.57 -13.00
N LYS A 239 -7.80 -7.50 -13.95
CA LYS A 239 -7.52 -8.92 -13.68
C LYS A 239 -6.20 -9.10 -12.90
N LYS A 240 -5.14 -8.39 -13.30
CA LYS A 240 -3.86 -8.37 -12.60
C LYS A 240 -4.02 -8.07 -11.11
N LEU A 241 -4.92 -7.15 -10.77
CA LEU A 241 -5.14 -6.70 -9.40
C LEU A 241 -6.10 -7.62 -8.61
N MET A 242 -6.96 -8.38 -9.27
CA MET A 242 -7.94 -9.26 -8.58
C MET A 242 -7.28 -10.42 -7.82
N ASN A 243 -6.12 -10.88 -8.25
CA ASN A 243 -5.42 -12.03 -7.66
C ASN A 243 -4.49 -11.65 -6.50
N MET A 244 -4.49 -10.36 -6.10
CA MET A 244 -3.54 -9.86 -5.10
C MET A 244 -3.88 -10.20 -3.67
N CYS A 245 -5.15 -10.34 -3.34
CA CYS A 245 -5.60 -10.52 -1.95
C CYS A 245 -4.94 -11.71 -1.24
N GLU A 246 -4.53 -12.73 -2.00
CA GLU A 246 -3.85 -13.92 -1.45
C GLU A 246 -2.36 -13.69 -1.16
N VAL A 247 -1.75 -12.66 -1.77
CA VAL A 247 -0.31 -12.37 -1.66
C VAL A 247 -0.04 -11.21 -0.71
N LEU A 248 -1.03 -10.36 -0.50
CA LEU A 248 -0.91 -9.22 0.42
C LEU A 248 -0.77 -9.68 1.87
N PRO A 249 -0.17 -8.86 2.76
CA PRO A 249 -0.11 -9.17 4.18
C PRO A 249 -1.49 -9.48 4.74
N ALA A 250 -1.68 -10.71 5.23
CA ALA A 250 -2.93 -11.12 5.84
C ALA A 250 -3.24 -10.25 7.07
N PRO A 251 -4.53 -9.98 7.37
CA PRO A 251 -4.91 -9.31 8.61
C PRO A 251 -4.49 -10.13 9.82
N ILE A 252 -4.30 -9.46 10.96
CA ILE A 252 -4.01 -10.12 12.24
C ILE A 252 -5.28 -10.15 13.07
N LEU A 253 -5.58 -11.32 13.64
CA LEU A 253 -6.78 -11.58 14.42
C LEU A 253 -6.42 -11.93 15.86
N HIS A 254 -7.06 -11.23 16.80
CA HIS A 254 -7.03 -11.51 18.25
C HIS A 254 -8.45 -11.83 18.71
N THR A 255 -8.68 -13.03 19.19
CA THR A 255 -10.02 -13.49 19.59
C THR A 255 -10.17 -13.61 21.09
N LYS A 256 -11.39 -13.37 21.58
CA LYS A 256 -11.79 -13.56 22.98
C LYS A 256 -12.97 -14.55 23.08
N PRO A 257 -13.05 -15.35 24.14
CA PRO A 257 -14.18 -16.25 24.32
C PRO A 257 -15.51 -15.49 24.36
N ASN A 258 -16.52 -16.01 23.65
CA ASN A 258 -17.88 -15.47 23.59
C ASN A 258 -18.00 -14.03 23.03
N ALA A 259 -17.02 -13.52 22.32
CA ALA A 259 -17.12 -12.24 21.65
C ALA A 259 -18.21 -12.28 20.59
N LYS A 260 -19.11 -11.30 20.63
CA LYS A 260 -20.16 -11.07 19.62
C LYS A 260 -19.93 -9.78 18.85
N ILE A 261 -19.02 -8.98 19.33
CA ILE A 261 -18.67 -7.68 18.78
C ILE A 261 -17.26 -7.76 18.22
N GLY A 262 -17.06 -7.21 17.03
CA GLY A 262 -15.76 -7.03 16.44
C GLY A 262 -15.25 -5.58 16.60
N ILE A 263 -13.95 -5.42 16.74
CA ILE A 263 -13.27 -4.13 16.51
C ILE A 263 -12.24 -4.29 15.39
N ILE A 264 -12.13 -3.28 14.55
CA ILE A 264 -11.16 -3.22 13.46
C ILE A 264 -10.30 -1.98 13.64
N GLY A 265 -8.99 -2.14 13.44
CA GLY A 265 -8.04 -1.03 13.40
C GLY A 265 -6.94 -1.26 12.40
N TRP A 266 -6.06 -0.29 12.25
CA TRP A 266 -4.92 -0.33 11.36
C TRP A 266 -3.80 0.62 11.78
N GLY A 267 -2.59 0.43 11.24
CA GLY A 267 -1.47 1.33 11.49
C GLY A 267 -1.09 1.41 12.97
N SER A 268 -0.74 2.61 13.42
CA SER A 268 -0.25 2.87 14.79
C SER A 268 -1.28 2.65 15.90
N THR A 269 -2.57 2.47 15.59
CA THR A 269 -3.60 2.15 16.60
C THR A 269 -3.51 0.73 17.15
N ASP A 270 -2.70 -0.16 16.55
CA ASP A 270 -2.62 -1.57 16.90
C ASP A 270 -2.37 -1.84 18.39
N PRO A 271 -1.28 -1.36 19.04
CA PRO A 271 -1.04 -1.66 20.45
C PRO A 271 -2.15 -1.14 21.38
N THR A 272 -2.71 0.02 21.02
CA THR A 272 -3.84 0.62 21.74
C THR A 272 -5.09 -0.28 21.71
N LEU A 273 -5.42 -0.86 20.55
CA LEU A 273 -6.61 -1.69 20.41
C LEU A 273 -6.44 -3.07 21.03
N ILE A 274 -5.23 -3.59 21.09
CA ILE A 274 -4.91 -4.81 21.87
C ILE A 274 -5.19 -4.57 23.36
N GLU A 275 -4.71 -3.46 23.93
CA GLU A 275 -4.97 -3.11 25.33
C GLU A 275 -6.47 -2.81 25.57
N ALA A 276 -7.13 -2.09 24.64
CA ALA A 276 -8.56 -1.82 24.72
C ALA A 276 -9.40 -3.11 24.70
N GLN A 277 -8.99 -4.13 23.95
CA GLN A 277 -9.62 -5.44 23.94
C GLN A 277 -9.64 -6.08 25.34
N ASP A 278 -8.51 -6.01 26.06
CA ASP A 278 -8.40 -6.53 27.43
C ASP A 278 -9.26 -5.70 28.42
N MET A 279 -9.29 -4.39 28.26
CA MET A 279 -10.12 -3.51 29.10
C MET A 279 -11.62 -3.74 28.88
N LEU A 280 -12.06 -3.96 27.64
CA LEU A 280 -13.44 -4.28 27.27
C LEU A 280 -13.86 -5.64 27.85
N GLU A 281 -12.99 -6.65 27.82
CA GLU A 281 -13.25 -7.94 28.45
C GLU A 281 -13.44 -7.78 29.97
N GLN A 282 -12.58 -7.01 30.65
CA GLN A 282 -12.71 -6.69 32.07
C GLN A 282 -14.01 -5.94 32.40
N ALA A 283 -14.50 -5.11 31.48
CA ALA A 283 -15.79 -4.43 31.61
C ALA A 283 -17.00 -5.33 31.29
N GLY A 284 -16.79 -6.61 30.95
CA GLY A 284 -17.86 -7.57 30.62
C GLY A 284 -18.36 -7.51 29.18
N VAL A 285 -17.66 -6.84 28.29
CA VAL A 285 -17.97 -6.71 26.86
C VAL A 285 -16.79 -7.30 26.06
N PRO A 286 -16.64 -8.63 25.98
CA PRO A 286 -15.57 -9.25 25.21
C PRO A 286 -15.74 -8.93 23.71
N VAL A 287 -14.64 -8.53 23.06
CA VAL A 287 -14.61 -8.21 21.62
C VAL A 287 -13.49 -8.98 20.94
N ASP A 288 -13.68 -9.34 19.68
CA ASP A 288 -12.61 -9.79 18.82
C ASP A 288 -11.98 -8.57 18.13
N TYR A 289 -10.66 -8.60 17.98
CA TYR A 289 -9.92 -7.53 17.28
C TYR A 289 -9.29 -8.04 15.99
N LEU A 290 -9.51 -7.32 14.89
CA LEU A 290 -8.87 -7.58 13.62
C LEU A 290 -8.09 -6.33 13.18
N ARG A 291 -6.79 -6.50 12.94
CA ARG A 291 -5.95 -5.48 12.35
C ARG A 291 -5.83 -5.65 10.85
N ILE A 292 -6.23 -4.64 10.08
CA ILE A 292 -6.00 -4.59 8.64
C ILE A 292 -4.57 -4.15 8.36
N ARG A 293 -3.88 -4.88 7.49
CA ARG A 293 -2.48 -4.65 7.13
C ARG A 293 -2.28 -4.23 5.68
N ALA A 294 -3.29 -4.47 4.83
CA ALA A 294 -3.25 -4.10 3.41
C ALA A 294 -4.66 -3.92 2.83
N LEU A 295 -4.76 -3.14 1.75
CA LEU A 295 -5.91 -3.03 0.87
C LEU A 295 -5.48 -3.36 -0.58
N PRO A 296 -6.39 -3.90 -1.41
CA PRO A 296 -7.78 -4.30 -1.09
C PRO A 296 -7.84 -5.42 -0.05
N THR A 297 -9.01 -5.54 0.60
CA THR A 297 -9.19 -6.54 1.65
C THR A 297 -9.29 -7.97 1.11
N CYS A 298 -9.00 -8.94 1.95
CA CYS A 298 -9.17 -10.36 1.65
C CYS A 298 -10.46 -10.91 2.31
N LYS A 299 -10.81 -12.14 1.92
CA LYS A 299 -12.00 -12.84 2.44
C LYS A 299 -12.05 -12.90 3.98
N THR A 300 -10.93 -12.98 4.67
CA THR A 300 -10.85 -13.01 6.13
C THR A 300 -11.52 -11.79 6.78
N VAL A 301 -11.43 -10.61 6.17
CA VAL A 301 -12.08 -9.39 6.66
C VAL A 301 -13.60 -9.50 6.54
N CYS A 302 -14.09 -9.98 5.40
CA CYS A 302 -15.51 -10.21 5.18
C CYS A 302 -16.06 -11.27 6.15
N ASP A 303 -15.34 -12.38 6.32
CA ASP A 303 -15.73 -13.45 7.24
C ASP A 303 -15.77 -12.96 8.70
N PHE A 304 -14.79 -12.12 9.09
CA PHE A 304 -14.77 -11.49 10.43
C PHE A 304 -16.00 -10.60 10.65
N ILE A 305 -16.30 -9.69 9.74
CA ILE A 305 -17.44 -8.78 9.87
C ILE A 305 -18.75 -9.60 9.88
N GLY A 306 -18.86 -10.61 9.01
CA GLY A 306 -20.01 -11.49 8.93
C GLY A 306 -20.29 -12.29 10.20
N ALA A 307 -19.24 -12.70 10.90
CA ALA A 307 -19.31 -13.53 12.13
C ALA A 307 -19.80 -12.76 13.37
N HIS A 308 -19.69 -11.43 13.39
CA HIS A 308 -20.07 -10.61 14.53
C HIS A 308 -21.47 -10.00 14.35
N ASP A 309 -22.14 -9.73 15.46
CA ASP A 309 -23.43 -9.02 15.48
C ASP A 309 -23.23 -7.56 15.04
N HIS A 310 -22.10 -6.97 15.42
CA HIS A 310 -21.67 -5.62 15.05
C HIS A 310 -20.15 -5.50 15.08
N THR A 311 -19.61 -4.58 14.27
CA THR A 311 -18.16 -4.32 14.20
C THR A 311 -17.88 -2.83 14.18
N TYR A 312 -17.06 -2.36 15.10
CA TYR A 312 -16.58 -0.97 15.18
C TYR A 312 -15.24 -0.83 14.50
N VAL A 313 -15.11 0.19 13.64
CA VAL A 313 -13.83 0.56 13.01
C VAL A 313 -13.28 1.80 13.71
N LEU A 314 -12.13 1.65 14.38
CA LEU A 314 -11.48 2.72 15.15
C LEU A 314 -10.31 3.30 14.35
N GLU A 315 -10.33 4.62 14.14
CA GLU A 315 -9.34 5.28 13.27
C GLU A 315 -9.09 6.75 13.64
N LEU A 316 -7.91 7.27 13.24
CA LEU A 316 -7.44 8.62 13.55
C LEU A 316 -7.77 9.60 12.42
N ASN A 317 -9.04 9.75 12.10
CA ASN A 317 -9.56 10.73 11.13
C ASN A 317 -11.03 11.06 11.45
N ARG A 318 -11.56 12.13 10.85
CA ARG A 318 -12.94 12.59 11.11
C ARG A 318 -14.00 11.72 10.40
N ASP A 319 -13.68 11.26 9.23
CA ASP A 319 -14.71 10.82 8.26
C ASP A 319 -14.91 9.30 8.22
N GLY A 320 -14.21 8.54 9.10
CA GLY A 320 -14.32 7.08 9.11
C GLY A 320 -13.89 6.47 7.77
N GLN A 321 -12.69 6.81 7.33
CA GLN A 321 -12.21 6.51 5.98
C GLN A 321 -12.09 5.01 5.72
N LEU A 322 -11.48 4.26 6.65
CA LEU A 322 -11.41 2.80 6.53
C LEU A 322 -12.80 2.17 6.61
N CYS A 323 -13.64 2.60 7.55
CA CYS A 323 -15.02 2.11 7.65
C CYS A 323 -15.79 2.30 6.34
N SER A 324 -15.63 3.46 5.70
CA SER A 324 -16.27 3.77 4.42
C SER A 324 -15.76 2.87 3.28
N ILE A 325 -14.46 2.64 3.21
CA ILE A 325 -13.85 1.73 2.22
C ILE A 325 -14.32 0.29 2.45
N LEU A 326 -14.34 -0.17 3.71
CA LEU A 326 -14.83 -1.52 4.03
C LEU A 326 -16.28 -1.70 3.61
N LYS A 327 -17.16 -0.71 3.81
CA LYS A 327 -18.55 -0.76 3.34
C LYS A 327 -18.67 -0.90 1.82
N LEU A 328 -17.72 -0.36 1.07
CA LEU A 328 -17.66 -0.54 -0.39
C LEU A 328 -17.15 -1.92 -0.78
N GLU A 329 -16.13 -2.43 -0.10
CA GLU A 329 -15.51 -3.72 -0.44
C GLU A 329 -16.31 -4.94 0.03
N VAL A 330 -17.02 -4.82 1.16
CA VAL A 330 -17.80 -5.91 1.79
C VAL A 330 -19.28 -5.51 1.92
N SER A 331 -19.87 -5.12 0.80
CA SER A 331 -21.22 -4.54 0.74
C SER A 331 -22.32 -5.44 1.34
N GLU A 332 -22.14 -6.76 1.33
CA GLU A 332 -23.08 -7.76 1.87
C GLU A 332 -23.21 -7.74 3.40
N CYS A 333 -22.28 -7.14 4.12
CA CYS A 333 -22.32 -6.98 5.59
C CYS A 333 -22.01 -5.53 6.03
N ALA A 334 -22.18 -4.58 5.14
CA ALA A 334 -21.88 -3.16 5.39
C ALA A 334 -22.70 -2.54 6.55
N GLU A 335 -23.93 -3.02 6.77
CA GLU A 335 -24.81 -2.58 7.86
C GLU A 335 -24.30 -2.93 9.25
N LYS A 336 -23.39 -3.92 9.36
CA LYS A 336 -22.75 -4.30 10.62
C LYS A 336 -21.62 -3.37 11.02
N LEU A 337 -21.18 -2.48 10.11
CA LEU A 337 -20.02 -1.60 10.33
C LEU A 337 -20.43 -0.22 10.86
N SER A 338 -19.80 0.20 11.95
CA SER A 338 -19.89 1.57 12.46
C SER A 338 -18.50 2.14 12.74
N SER A 339 -18.33 3.44 12.50
CA SER A 339 -17.07 4.14 12.72
C SER A 339 -17.00 4.74 14.13
N ILE A 340 -15.82 4.67 14.74
CA ILE A 340 -15.42 5.42 15.93
C ILE A 340 -14.14 6.18 15.55
N THR A 341 -14.18 7.50 15.62
CA THR A 341 -13.12 8.36 15.09
C THR A 341 -12.54 9.27 16.15
N ASP A 342 -11.20 9.39 16.18
CA ASP A 342 -10.46 10.37 16.96
C ASP A 342 -9.78 11.38 16.01
N ILE A 343 -9.87 12.66 16.31
CA ILE A 343 -9.35 13.74 15.47
C ILE A 343 -8.37 14.67 16.20
N GLY A 344 -7.94 14.28 17.40
CA GLY A 344 -7.10 15.12 18.26
C GLY A 344 -5.66 15.35 17.76
N GLY A 345 -5.22 14.60 16.77
CA GLY A 345 -3.84 14.67 16.26
C GLY A 345 -2.80 14.10 17.21
N LEU A 346 -3.23 13.34 18.20
CA LEU A 346 -2.42 12.59 19.15
C LEU A 346 -2.67 11.09 18.97
N PRO A 347 -1.77 10.22 19.43
CA PRO A 347 -2.03 8.79 19.47
C PRO A 347 -3.31 8.49 20.27
N MET A 348 -4.13 7.58 19.79
CA MET A 348 -5.31 7.08 20.49
C MET A 348 -4.89 6.40 21.80
N THR A 349 -5.68 6.51 22.86
CA THR A 349 -5.44 5.78 24.09
C THR A 349 -6.41 4.61 24.26
N ALA A 350 -5.97 3.53 24.91
CA ALA A 350 -6.81 2.37 25.15
C ALA A 350 -8.05 2.70 26.01
N LEU A 351 -7.89 3.58 27.00
CA LEU A 351 -9.00 4.05 27.81
C LEU A 351 -10.07 4.74 26.95
N TRP A 352 -9.67 5.69 26.10
CA TRP A 352 -10.60 6.40 25.22
C TRP A 352 -11.32 5.42 24.26
N ALA A 353 -10.57 4.51 23.62
CA ALA A 353 -11.15 3.51 22.73
C ALA A 353 -12.18 2.64 23.45
N THR A 354 -11.87 2.19 24.66
CA THR A 354 -12.75 1.40 25.52
C THR A 354 -14.04 2.15 25.85
N GLU A 355 -13.92 3.41 26.31
CA GLU A 355 -15.06 4.26 26.66
C GLU A 355 -15.97 4.49 25.46
N GLN A 356 -15.41 4.73 24.27
CA GLN A 356 -16.21 4.94 23.06
C GLN A 356 -16.98 3.68 22.64
N VAL A 357 -16.34 2.50 22.70
CA VAL A 357 -17.02 1.24 22.37
C VAL A 357 -18.15 0.96 23.36
N LEU A 358 -17.89 1.12 24.67
CA LEU A 358 -18.91 0.92 25.71
C LEU A 358 -20.10 1.91 25.55
N ALA A 359 -19.83 3.17 25.24
CA ALA A 359 -20.89 4.15 24.99
C ALA A 359 -21.76 3.75 23.78
N LYS A 360 -21.14 3.29 22.68
CA LYS A 360 -21.86 2.82 21.50
C LYS A 360 -22.71 1.57 21.78
N GLU A 361 -22.20 0.63 22.58
CA GLU A 361 -22.99 -0.54 22.97
C GLU A 361 -24.16 -0.18 23.89
N MET A 362 -24.01 0.81 24.78
CA MET A 362 -25.13 1.32 25.59
C MET A 362 -26.20 1.97 24.71
N GLU A 363 -25.82 2.77 23.70
CA GLU A 363 -26.76 3.37 22.75
C GLU A 363 -27.55 2.33 21.92
N ARG A 364 -26.90 1.20 21.59
CA ARG A 364 -27.54 0.12 20.80
C ARG A 364 -28.52 -0.74 21.61
N ASN A 365 -28.27 -0.91 22.90
CA ASN A 365 -29.01 -1.81 23.77
C ASN A 365 -30.10 -1.10 24.60
N GLY A 366 -30.18 0.23 24.57
CA GLY A 366 -31.18 1.07 25.24
C GLY A 366 -32.25 1.54 24.30
#